data_b562e2478a48f8a803241517500a2c3f
#
_entry.id   b562e2478a48f8a803241517500a2c3f
#
_cell.length_a   1.000
_cell.length_b   1.000
_cell.length_c   1.000
_cell.angle_alpha   90.00
_cell.angle_beta   90.00
_cell.angle_gamma   90.00
#
_symmetry.space_group_name_H-M   'P 1'
#
loop_
_entity.id
_entity.type
_entity.pdbx_description
1 polymer ?
#
loop_
_entity_poly.entity_id
_entity_poly.type
_entity_poly.pdbx_seq_one_letter_code
_entity_poly.pdbx_strand_id
1 'polypeptide(L)'
;METRQTASSYDQIAHHWAGAEFNLKNGIAPHERALKFLGRSGAAIDVGCGSSGRMIALLLSHGFEVEGLDFSREMLALARQKHPDVRFHHADICTWEFPRRYDFISAWQSIWHVPLAQQPAVLEKLCAALNPGGVLIFTSGGVDAPHEVTNPCFGQPLYHAALGIPRLLQLVDQFGCVCRHLEYDQHPENHLYLIVQKT
;
A
#
# COMPACT_ATOMS: atom_id res chain seq x y z
N MET A 1 11.31 6.28 -13.54
CA MET A 1 12.23 6.39 -12.39
C MET A 1 12.39 5.00 -11.79
N GLU A 2 13.58 4.62 -11.32
CA GLU A 2 13.80 3.34 -10.64
C GLU A 2 13.30 3.39 -9.19
N THR A 3 12.80 2.28 -8.65
CA THR A 3 12.31 2.16 -7.27
C THR A 3 13.33 2.61 -6.23
N ARG A 4 14.62 2.32 -6.45
CA ARG A 4 15.74 2.77 -5.59
C ARG A 4 15.82 4.28 -5.44
N GLN A 5 15.52 5.02 -6.50
CA GLN A 5 15.55 6.49 -6.48
C GLN A 5 14.41 7.04 -5.63
N THR A 6 13.22 6.45 -5.73
CA THR A 6 12.09 6.78 -4.85
C THR A 6 12.40 6.47 -3.39
N ALA A 7 13.00 5.30 -3.09
CA ALA A 7 13.41 4.95 -1.73
C ALA A 7 14.42 5.96 -1.16
N SER A 8 15.43 6.37 -1.97
CA SER A 8 16.40 7.40 -1.57
C SER A 8 15.76 8.76 -1.31
N SER A 9 14.76 9.15 -2.10
CA SER A 9 13.99 10.37 -1.85
C SER A 9 13.25 10.28 -0.50
N TYR A 10 12.60 9.15 -0.21
CA TYR A 10 11.91 8.92 1.06
C TYR A 10 12.87 8.88 2.26
N ASP A 11 14.08 8.32 2.13
CA ASP A 11 15.09 8.34 3.19
C ASP A 11 15.43 9.78 3.63
N GLN A 12 15.49 10.72 2.67
CA GLN A 12 15.80 12.12 2.97
C GLN A 12 14.66 12.89 3.64
N ILE A 13 13.42 12.49 3.40
CA ILE A 13 12.22 13.22 3.87
C ILE A 13 11.41 12.44 4.93
N ALA A 14 11.89 11.27 5.38
CA ALA A 14 11.16 10.39 6.31
C ALA A 14 10.67 11.09 7.58
N HIS A 15 11.43 12.07 8.08
CA HIS A 15 11.09 12.84 9.28
C HIS A 15 9.77 13.64 9.15
N HIS A 16 9.38 14.05 7.94
CA HIS A 16 8.10 14.73 7.72
C HIS A 16 6.89 13.82 8.00
N TRP A 17 7.01 12.51 7.72
CA TRP A 17 5.94 11.53 8.02
C TRP A 17 5.94 11.07 9.47
N ALA A 18 6.98 11.36 10.24
CA ALA A 18 7.05 11.10 11.68
C ALA A 18 6.59 12.29 12.52
N GLY A 19 6.45 13.48 11.90
CA GLY A 19 6.11 14.73 12.56
C GLY A 19 4.65 14.78 13.06
N ALA A 20 4.38 15.68 14.00
CA ALA A 20 3.06 15.87 14.59
C ALA A 20 2.00 16.40 13.59
N GLU A 21 2.43 16.99 12.49
CA GLU A 21 1.54 17.51 11.43
C GLU A 21 1.02 16.41 10.50
N PHE A 22 1.59 15.21 10.56
CA PHE A 22 1.14 14.10 9.71
C PHE A 22 -0.23 13.61 10.15
N ASN A 23 -1.18 13.58 9.20
CA ASN A 23 -2.55 13.14 9.46
C ASN A 23 -2.62 11.62 9.69
N LEU A 24 -2.56 11.20 10.95
CA LEU A 24 -2.67 9.79 11.34
C LEU A 24 -4.04 9.17 11.04
N LYS A 25 -5.08 9.97 10.73
CA LYS A 25 -6.41 9.47 10.36
C LYS A 25 -6.55 9.17 8.87
N ASN A 26 -5.60 9.64 8.04
CA ASN A 26 -5.63 9.34 6.60
C ASN A 26 -5.61 7.84 6.35
N GLY A 27 -6.60 7.34 5.62
CA GLY A 27 -6.76 5.92 5.28
C GLY A 27 -7.42 5.05 6.36
N ILE A 28 -7.62 5.51 7.60
CA ILE A 28 -8.22 4.68 8.67
C ILE A 28 -9.64 4.23 8.30
N ALA A 29 -10.54 5.15 7.96
CA ALA A 29 -11.92 4.81 7.60
C ALA A 29 -12.03 3.89 6.37
N PRO A 30 -11.24 4.08 5.28
CA PRO A 30 -11.13 3.10 4.20
C PRO A 30 -10.71 1.69 4.67
N HIS A 31 -9.73 1.59 5.57
CA HIS A 31 -9.29 0.30 6.11
C HIS A 31 -10.34 -0.36 6.99
N GLU A 32 -11.03 0.39 7.85
CA GLU A 32 -12.17 -0.10 8.63
C GLU A 32 -13.30 -0.61 7.72
N ARG A 33 -13.51 0.04 6.56
CA ARG A 33 -14.44 -0.44 5.53
C ARG A 33 -13.95 -1.77 4.94
N ALA A 34 -12.67 -1.87 4.60
CA ALA A 34 -12.08 -3.08 4.04
C ALA A 34 -12.19 -4.28 5.00
N LEU A 35 -11.98 -4.05 6.29
CA LEU A 35 -12.09 -5.08 7.34
C LEU A 35 -13.50 -5.68 7.43
N LYS A 36 -14.56 -4.95 7.03
CA LYS A 36 -15.94 -5.48 7.03
C LYS A 36 -16.17 -6.61 6.01
N PHE A 37 -15.29 -6.78 5.03
CA PHE A 37 -15.35 -7.88 4.08
C PHE A 37 -14.68 -9.17 4.60
N LEU A 38 -14.05 -9.11 5.78
CA LEU A 38 -13.43 -10.26 6.44
C LEU A 38 -14.31 -10.78 7.58
N GLY A 39 -14.43 -12.10 7.66
CA GLY A 39 -15.13 -12.77 8.76
C GLY A 39 -14.24 -13.11 9.97
N ARG A 40 -12.92 -12.87 9.87
CA ARG A 40 -11.93 -13.24 10.89
C ARG A 40 -10.68 -12.35 10.79
N SER A 41 -9.94 -12.25 11.88
CA SER A 41 -8.56 -11.80 11.89
C SER A 41 -7.61 -12.96 11.53
N GLY A 42 -6.37 -12.66 11.15
CA GLY A 42 -5.36 -13.63 10.79
C GLY A 42 -4.04 -12.94 10.50
N ALA A 43 -3.33 -13.37 9.44
CA ALA A 43 -2.09 -12.73 9.02
C ALA A 43 -2.37 -11.48 8.18
N ALA A 44 -1.68 -10.38 8.46
CA ALA A 44 -1.76 -9.14 7.69
C ALA A 44 -0.37 -8.59 7.35
N ILE A 45 -0.28 -7.85 6.25
CA ILE A 45 0.93 -7.12 5.88
C ILE A 45 0.59 -5.73 5.36
N ASP A 46 1.36 -4.71 5.78
CA ASP A 46 1.30 -3.35 5.26
C ASP A 46 2.49 -3.13 4.31
N VAL A 47 2.21 -2.98 3.01
CA VAL A 47 3.18 -2.84 1.92
C VAL A 47 3.42 -1.37 1.61
N GLY A 48 4.65 -0.90 1.81
CA GLY A 48 4.99 0.51 1.86
C GLY A 48 4.49 1.13 3.16
N CYS A 49 4.78 0.46 4.29
CA CYS A 49 4.23 0.79 5.61
C CYS A 49 4.68 2.16 6.14
N GLY A 50 5.74 2.73 5.57
CA GLY A 50 6.28 4.02 5.97
C GLY A 50 6.70 4.07 7.43
N SER A 51 6.69 5.27 8.00
CA SER A 51 7.15 5.52 9.38
C SER A 51 6.02 5.67 10.40
N SER A 52 4.79 5.93 9.94
CA SER A 52 3.69 6.30 10.85
C SER A 52 3.17 5.12 11.67
N GLY A 53 3.19 3.91 11.10
CA GLY A 53 2.66 2.70 11.71
C GLY A 53 1.14 2.70 11.95
N ARG A 54 0.40 3.67 11.38
CA ARG A 54 -1.04 3.83 11.65
C ARG A 54 -1.87 2.64 11.19
N MET A 55 -1.56 2.06 10.02
CA MET A 55 -2.26 0.87 9.52
C MET A 55 -1.88 -0.36 10.34
N ILE A 56 -0.61 -0.47 10.73
CA ILE A 56 -0.13 -1.52 11.63
C ILE A 56 -0.89 -1.45 12.97
N ALA A 57 -0.98 -0.27 13.60
CA ALA A 57 -1.71 -0.07 14.85
C ALA A 57 -3.19 -0.46 14.72
N LEU A 58 -3.85 -0.05 13.62
CA LEU A 58 -5.24 -0.42 13.34
C LEU A 58 -5.39 -1.93 13.24
N LEU A 59 -4.57 -2.60 12.44
CA LEU A 59 -4.67 -4.04 12.21
C LEU A 59 -4.38 -4.84 13.50
N LEU A 60 -3.37 -4.43 14.29
CA LEU A 60 -3.10 -5.00 15.61
C LEU A 60 -4.32 -4.87 16.55
N SER A 61 -5.00 -3.71 16.56
CA SER A 61 -6.18 -3.49 17.38
C SER A 61 -7.37 -4.39 16.98
N HIS A 62 -7.39 -4.86 15.74
CA HIS A 62 -8.37 -5.83 15.22
C HIS A 62 -7.90 -7.30 15.38
N GLY A 63 -6.81 -7.55 16.08
CA GLY A 63 -6.33 -8.90 16.41
C GLY A 63 -5.58 -9.60 15.28
N PHE A 64 -5.04 -8.86 14.30
CA PHE A 64 -4.20 -9.44 13.25
C PHE A 64 -2.76 -9.65 13.75
N GLU A 65 -2.10 -10.70 13.24
CA GLU A 65 -0.65 -10.82 13.25
C GLU A 65 -0.10 -9.98 12.09
N VAL A 66 0.59 -8.88 12.38
CA VAL A 66 0.93 -7.86 11.38
C VAL A 66 2.41 -7.89 11.06
N GLU A 67 2.72 -7.78 9.76
CA GLU A 67 4.06 -7.52 9.24
C GLU A 67 4.07 -6.18 8.48
N GLY A 68 5.23 -5.53 8.36
CA GLY A 68 5.42 -4.35 7.55
C GLY A 68 6.49 -4.56 6.49
N LEU A 69 6.33 -3.97 5.31
CA LEU A 69 7.34 -3.93 4.26
C LEU A 69 7.53 -2.51 3.78
N ASP A 70 8.78 -2.08 3.67
CA ASP A 70 9.13 -0.80 3.03
C ASP A 70 10.51 -0.88 2.38
N PHE A 71 10.75 -0.05 1.37
CA PHE A 71 12.03 0.03 0.69
C PHE A 71 12.95 1.12 1.26
N SER A 72 12.41 2.08 2.03
CA SER A 72 13.17 3.10 2.74
C SER A 72 13.66 2.57 4.09
N ARG A 73 14.96 2.70 4.34
CA ARG A 73 15.59 2.31 5.62
C ARG A 73 15.19 3.23 6.75
N GLU A 74 15.12 4.53 6.47
CA GLU A 74 14.77 5.55 7.45
C GLU A 74 13.30 5.42 7.87
N MET A 75 12.39 5.15 6.91
CA MET A 75 10.99 4.85 7.23
C MET A 75 10.88 3.66 8.18
N LEU A 76 11.58 2.56 7.87
CA LEU A 76 11.56 1.38 8.73
C LEU A 76 12.23 1.59 10.10
N ALA A 77 13.28 2.42 10.18
CA ALA A 77 13.89 2.75 11.47
C ALA A 77 12.88 3.44 12.40
N LEU A 78 12.10 4.37 11.87
CA LEU A 78 11.04 5.07 12.60
C LEU A 78 9.85 4.14 12.95
N ALA A 79 9.45 3.27 12.01
CA ALA A 79 8.37 2.31 12.24
C ALA A 79 8.71 1.31 13.36
N ARG A 80 9.95 0.80 13.40
CA ARG A 80 10.43 -0.12 14.45
C ARG A 80 10.43 0.52 15.85
N GLN A 81 10.69 1.83 15.94
CA GLN A 81 10.59 2.54 17.22
C GLN A 81 9.17 2.55 17.78
N LYS A 82 8.16 2.63 16.90
CA LYS A 82 6.74 2.67 17.28
C LYS A 82 6.17 1.28 17.55
N HIS A 83 6.65 0.27 16.81
CA HIS A 83 6.15 -1.11 16.85
C HIS A 83 7.31 -2.09 16.94
N PRO A 84 8.04 -2.17 18.09
CA PRO A 84 9.25 -2.98 18.23
C PRO A 84 9.00 -4.49 18.07
N ASP A 85 7.78 -4.96 18.34
CA ASP A 85 7.41 -6.37 18.26
C ASP A 85 6.92 -6.80 16.87
N VAL A 86 6.77 -5.85 15.93
CA VAL A 86 6.32 -6.14 14.57
C VAL A 86 7.51 -6.51 13.69
N ARG A 87 7.33 -7.56 12.87
CA ARG A 87 8.33 -7.94 11.88
C ARG A 87 8.30 -6.96 10.70
N PHE A 88 9.47 -6.35 10.41
CA PHE A 88 9.63 -5.45 9.28
C PHE A 88 10.62 -5.99 8.26
N HIS A 89 10.21 -5.99 6.99
CA HIS A 89 11.00 -6.39 5.83
C HIS A 89 11.52 -5.14 5.10
N HIS A 90 12.85 -5.03 4.96
CA HIS A 90 13.46 -4.01 4.11
C HIS A 90 13.66 -4.59 2.72
N ALA A 91 12.75 -4.33 1.80
CA ALA A 91 12.79 -4.91 0.46
C ALA A 91 12.01 -4.07 -0.56
N ASP A 92 12.39 -4.23 -1.84
CA ASP A 92 11.66 -3.69 -2.99
C ASP A 92 10.53 -4.65 -3.36
N ILE A 93 9.28 -4.20 -3.32
CA ILE A 93 8.10 -5.00 -3.67
C ILE A 93 8.17 -5.54 -5.10
N CYS A 94 8.89 -4.89 -6.00
CA CYS A 94 9.05 -5.37 -7.38
C CYS A 94 9.78 -6.72 -7.47
N THR A 95 10.71 -6.97 -6.54
CA THR A 95 11.56 -8.18 -6.53
C THR A 95 11.35 -9.08 -5.32
N TRP A 96 10.68 -8.58 -4.28
CA TRP A 96 10.45 -9.34 -3.05
C TRP A 96 9.35 -10.39 -3.25
N GLU A 97 9.55 -11.58 -2.68
CA GLU A 97 8.57 -12.65 -2.68
C GLU A 97 7.90 -12.77 -1.32
N PHE A 98 6.58 -12.90 -1.30
CA PHE A 98 5.82 -13.07 -0.06
C PHE A 98 6.15 -14.41 0.59
N PRO A 99 6.56 -14.45 1.88
CA PRO A 99 6.95 -15.68 2.56
C PRO A 99 5.75 -16.58 2.90
N ARG A 100 4.54 -16.02 2.90
CA ARG A 100 3.28 -16.70 3.21
C ARG A 100 2.11 -16.00 2.54
N ARG A 101 0.92 -16.54 2.69
CA ARG A 101 -0.33 -15.86 2.35
C ARG A 101 -0.89 -15.08 3.53
N TYR A 102 -1.71 -14.07 3.21
CA TYR A 102 -2.29 -13.14 4.16
C TYR A 102 -3.80 -13.09 4.03
N ASP A 103 -4.49 -12.81 5.14
CA ASP A 103 -5.91 -12.54 5.16
C ASP A 103 -6.20 -11.07 4.84
N PHE A 104 -5.24 -10.18 5.16
CA PHE A 104 -5.34 -8.78 4.83
C PHE A 104 -4.01 -8.22 4.30
N ILE A 105 -4.07 -7.50 3.18
CA ILE A 105 -2.94 -6.76 2.62
C ILE A 105 -3.34 -5.30 2.50
N SER A 106 -2.56 -4.39 3.08
CA SER A 106 -2.62 -2.96 2.86
C SER A 106 -1.50 -2.54 1.91
N ALA A 107 -1.79 -1.68 0.92
CA ALA A 107 -0.82 -1.01 0.07
C ALA A 107 -1.26 0.46 -0.11
N TRP A 108 -1.33 1.18 1.01
CA TRP A 108 -1.87 2.52 1.08
C TRP A 108 -0.80 3.57 0.76
N GLN A 109 -1.05 4.39 -0.28
CA GLN A 109 -0.14 5.44 -0.74
C GLN A 109 1.28 4.94 -1.03
N SER A 110 1.41 3.74 -1.61
CA SER A 110 2.69 3.07 -1.79
C SER A 110 2.95 2.56 -3.21
N ILE A 111 2.09 1.68 -3.73
CA ILE A 111 2.37 0.98 -5.00
C ILE A 111 2.25 1.87 -6.25
N TRP A 112 1.72 3.07 -6.15
CA TRP A 112 1.77 4.06 -7.22
C TRP A 112 3.19 4.60 -7.49
N HIS A 113 4.16 4.32 -6.60
CA HIS A 113 5.59 4.62 -6.80
C HIS A 113 6.31 3.51 -7.59
N VAL A 114 5.65 2.39 -7.82
CA VAL A 114 6.16 1.32 -8.68
C VAL A 114 6.16 1.80 -10.14
N PRO A 115 7.25 1.57 -10.92
CA PRO A 115 7.28 1.91 -12.34
C PRO A 115 6.06 1.35 -13.06
N LEU A 116 5.45 2.17 -13.94
CA LEU A 116 4.19 1.83 -14.62
C LEU A 116 4.20 0.44 -15.24
N ALA A 117 5.29 0.08 -15.92
CA ALA A 117 5.45 -1.24 -16.56
C ALA A 117 5.48 -2.42 -15.58
N GLN A 118 5.82 -2.20 -14.30
CA GLN A 118 5.92 -3.23 -13.29
C GLN A 118 4.64 -3.33 -12.41
N GLN A 119 3.76 -2.34 -12.44
CA GLN A 119 2.53 -2.34 -11.63
C GLN A 119 1.65 -3.57 -11.85
N PRO A 120 1.45 -4.09 -13.10
CA PRO A 120 0.67 -5.30 -13.29
C PRO A 120 1.24 -6.53 -12.55
N ALA A 121 2.56 -6.72 -12.61
CA ALA A 121 3.22 -7.84 -11.93
C ALA A 121 3.18 -7.71 -10.40
N VAL A 122 3.30 -6.48 -9.87
CA VAL A 122 3.15 -6.22 -8.44
C VAL A 122 1.72 -6.48 -7.99
N LEU A 123 0.71 -6.04 -8.74
CA LEU A 123 -0.69 -6.30 -8.43
C LEU A 123 -1.02 -7.80 -8.46
N GLU A 124 -0.50 -8.54 -9.46
CA GLU A 124 -0.61 -10.01 -9.53
C GLU A 124 -0.05 -10.67 -8.27
N LYS A 125 1.15 -10.26 -7.87
CA LYS A 125 1.85 -10.77 -6.68
C LYS A 125 1.05 -10.50 -5.40
N LEU A 126 0.49 -9.29 -5.23
CA LEU A 126 -0.36 -8.94 -4.10
C LEU A 126 -1.64 -9.81 -4.07
N CYS A 127 -2.32 -9.98 -5.21
CA CYS A 127 -3.51 -10.83 -5.31
C CYS A 127 -3.20 -12.32 -5.07
N ALA A 128 -2.04 -12.81 -5.51
CA ALA A 128 -1.59 -14.20 -5.29
C ALA A 128 -1.23 -14.47 -3.83
N ALA A 129 -0.75 -13.44 -3.11
CA ALA A 129 -0.41 -13.54 -1.69
C ALA A 129 -1.62 -13.53 -0.76
N LEU A 130 -2.84 -13.32 -1.26
CA LEU A 130 -4.05 -13.43 -0.45
C LEU A 130 -4.47 -14.88 -0.23
N ASN A 131 -4.96 -15.18 0.97
CA ASN A 131 -5.75 -16.37 1.27
C ASN A 131 -7.10 -16.29 0.52
N PRO A 132 -7.77 -17.43 0.21
CA PRO A 132 -9.15 -17.40 -0.25
C PRO A 132 -10.05 -16.60 0.71
N GLY A 133 -10.82 -15.65 0.19
CA GLY A 133 -11.59 -14.69 0.96
C GLY A 133 -10.80 -13.53 1.57
N GLY A 134 -9.47 -13.52 1.43
CA GLY A 134 -8.61 -12.43 1.91
C GLY A 134 -8.84 -11.12 1.15
N VAL A 135 -8.50 -10.01 1.78
CA VAL A 135 -8.78 -8.65 1.29
C VAL A 135 -7.49 -7.87 1.06
N LEU A 136 -7.40 -7.21 -0.08
CA LEU A 136 -6.39 -6.21 -0.39
C LEU A 136 -7.07 -4.83 -0.49
N ILE A 137 -6.52 -3.84 0.21
CA ILE A 137 -6.82 -2.43 -0.01
C ILE A 137 -5.57 -1.72 -0.56
N PHE A 138 -5.73 -0.96 -1.63
CA PHE A 138 -4.63 -0.21 -2.21
C PHE A 138 -5.09 1.09 -2.85
N THR A 139 -4.15 2.04 -3.01
CA THR A 139 -4.39 3.32 -3.67
C THR A 139 -3.80 3.36 -5.06
N SER A 140 -4.40 4.17 -5.92
CA SER A 140 -3.94 4.47 -7.28
C SER A 140 -4.31 5.90 -7.67
N GLY A 141 -3.78 6.38 -8.79
CA GLY A 141 -4.32 7.57 -9.44
C GLY A 141 -5.66 7.27 -10.11
N GLY A 142 -6.65 8.13 -9.85
CA GLY A 142 -8.00 8.04 -10.43
C GLY A 142 -8.04 8.61 -11.85
N VAL A 143 -7.42 7.93 -12.80
CA VAL A 143 -7.32 8.32 -14.21
C VAL A 143 -7.92 7.24 -15.11
N ASP A 144 -8.34 7.64 -16.33
CA ASP A 144 -8.98 6.72 -17.28
C ASP A 144 -7.99 5.91 -18.12
N ALA A 145 -6.76 6.42 -18.28
CA ALA A 145 -5.70 5.82 -19.08
C ALA A 145 -4.36 5.81 -18.31
N PRO A 146 -3.39 4.99 -18.72
CA PRO A 146 -2.08 4.96 -18.09
C PRO A 146 -1.42 6.34 -18.04
N HIS A 147 -0.93 6.72 -16.88
CA HIS A 147 -0.30 8.01 -16.64
C HIS A 147 0.87 7.87 -15.67
N GLU A 148 1.92 8.64 -15.88
CA GLU A 148 3.06 8.72 -14.98
C GLU A 148 3.58 10.15 -14.88
N VAL A 149 4.02 10.55 -13.69
CA VAL A 149 4.49 11.89 -13.38
C VAL A 149 5.54 11.84 -12.27
N THR A 150 6.43 12.82 -12.28
CA THR A 150 7.35 13.04 -11.16
C THR A 150 7.11 14.44 -10.60
N ASN A 151 6.70 14.51 -9.35
CA ASN A 151 6.42 15.76 -8.64
C ASN A 151 7.40 15.95 -7.47
N PRO A 152 7.78 17.19 -7.14
CA PRO A 152 8.56 17.47 -5.95
C PRO A 152 7.70 17.29 -4.69
N CYS A 153 8.27 16.62 -3.68
CA CYS A 153 7.70 16.49 -2.36
C CYS A 153 8.78 16.82 -1.33
N PHE A 154 8.60 17.87 -0.55
CA PHE A 154 9.64 18.40 0.37
C PHE A 154 11.01 18.56 -0.28
N GLY A 155 11.04 19.04 -1.54
CA GLY A 155 12.26 19.23 -2.31
C GLY A 155 12.87 17.98 -2.95
N GLN A 156 12.30 16.80 -2.73
CA GLN A 156 12.74 15.54 -3.34
C GLN A 156 11.80 15.10 -4.48
N PRO A 157 12.32 14.55 -5.59
CA PRO A 157 11.48 14.06 -6.67
C PRO A 157 10.80 12.75 -6.24
N LEU A 158 9.47 12.69 -6.35
CA LEU A 158 8.68 11.49 -6.18
C LEU A 158 7.96 11.13 -7.48
N TYR A 159 8.23 9.93 -7.96
CA TYR A 159 7.55 9.36 -9.12
C TYR A 159 6.21 8.76 -8.72
N HIS A 160 5.19 8.99 -9.54
CA HIS A 160 3.86 8.40 -9.40
C HIS A 160 3.41 7.87 -10.76
N ALA A 161 2.76 6.74 -10.75
CA ALA A 161 2.15 6.15 -11.93
C ALA A 161 0.81 5.50 -11.59
N ALA A 162 -0.07 5.45 -12.59
CA ALA A 162 -1.37 4.80 -12.51
C ALA A 162 -1.69 4.10 -13.83
N LEU A 163 -2.22 2.88 -13.77
CA LEU A 163 -2.62 2.09 -14.93
C LEU A 163 -3.90 2.58 -15.59
N GLY A 164 -4.67 3.41 -14.89
CA GLY A 164 -6.04 3.76 -15.26
C GLY A 164 -7.06 2.77 -14.71
N ILE A 165 -8.24 3.28 -14.33
CA ILE A 165 -9.30 2.50 -13.68
C ILE A 165 -9.73 1.29 -14.52
N PRO A 166 -9.99 1.40 -15.84
CA PRO A 166 -10.41 0.25 -16.63
C PRO A 166 -9.38 -0.90 -16.60
N ARG A 167 -8.08 -0.56 -16.68
CA ARG A 167 -7.02 -1.57 -16.66
C ARG A 167 -6.86 -2.19 -15.28
N LEU A 168 -6.97 -1.41 -14.21
CA LEU A 168 -6.94 -1.92 -12.84
C LEU A 168 -8.04 -2.94 -12.59
N LEU A 169 -9.30 -2.63 -12.96
CA LEU A 169 -10.42 -3.53 -12.77
C LEU A 169 -10.28 -4.82 -13.58
N GLN A 170 -9.79 -4.72 -14.82
CA GLN A 170 -9.49 -5.89 -15.66
C GLN A 170 -8.44 -6.80 -15.01
N LEU A 171 -7.35 -6.24 -14.47
CA LEU A 171 -6.28 -7.01 -13.83
C LEU A 171 -6.76 -7.65 -12.52
N VAL A 172 -7.55 -6.94 -11.73
CA VAL A 172 -8.15 -7.46 -10.49
C VAL A 172 -8.95 -8.73 -10.77
N ASP A 173 -9.81 -8.71 -11.79
CA ASP A 173 -10.59 -9.87 -12.23
C ASP A 173 -9.68 -11.00 -12.76
N GLN A 174 -8.74 -10.67 -13.63
CA GLN A 174 -7.76 -11.62 -14.19
C GLN A 174 -6.96 -12.34 -13.09
N PHE A 175 -6.63 -11.68 -11.99
CA PHE A 175 -5.86 -12.26 -10.87
C PHE A 175 -6.75 -12.95 -9.82
N GLY A 176 -8.02 -13.22 -10.16
CA GLY A 176 -8.97 -13.96 -9.33
C GLY A 176 -9.37 -13.18 -8.06
N CYS A 177 -9.58 -11.87 -8.21
CA CYS A 177 -10.13 -11.03 -7.17
C CYS A 177 -11.38 -10.30 -7.69
N VAL A 178 -12.29 -9.96 -6.78
CA VAL A 178 -13.48 -9.16 -7.06
C VAL A 178 -13.34 -7.78 -6.43
N CYS A 179 -13.59 -6.73 -7.18
CA CYS A 179 -13.67 -5.37 -6.64
C CYS A 179 -14.92 -5.24 -5.75
N ARG A 180 -14.71 -4.97 -4.46
CA ARG A 180 -15.77 -4.75 -3.47
C ARG A 180 -16.10 -3.28 -3.27
N HIS A 181 -15.13 -2.41 -3.49
CA HIS A 181 -15.29 -0.97 -3.35
C HIS A 181 -14.26 -0.22 -4.20
N LEU A 182 -14.66 0.92 -4.76
CA LEU A 182 -13.81 1.87 -5.47
C LEU A 182 -14.34 3.27 -5.17
N GLU A 183 -13.46 4.16 -4.71
CA GLU A 183 -13.84 5.51 -4.29
C GLU A 183 -12.73 6.52 -4.53
N TYR A 184 -13.12 7.72 -5.02
CA TYR A 184 -12.32 8.93 -4.98
C TYR A 184 -12.53 9.59 -3.61
N ASP A 185 -11.59 9.44 -2.69
CA ASP A 185 -11.74 9.86 -1.29
C ASP A 185 -11.14 11.24 -0.97
N GLN A 186 -10.41 11.85 -1.91
CA GLN A 186 -9.72 13.13 -1.72
C GLN A 186 -10.00 14.12 -2.86
N HIS A 187 -11.21 14.10 -3.41
CA HIS A 187 -11.60 15.05 -4.47
C HIS A 187 -11.32 16.51 -4.03
N PRO A 188 -10.70 17.38 -4.89
CA PRO A 188 -10.52 17.22 -6.35
C PRO A 188 -9.22 16.51 -6.78
N GLU A 189 -8.43 15.98 -5.86
CA GLU A 189 -7.25 15.20 -6.20
C GLU A 189 -7.63 13.87 -6.85
N ASN A 190 -6.83 13.43 -7.80
CA ASN A 190 -7.00 12.14 -8.46
C ASN A 190 -6.53 10.98 -7.54
N HIS A 191 -6.91 11.04 -6.26
CA HIS A 191 -6.66 9.98 -5.30
C HIS A 191 -7.82 8.98 -5.32
N LEU A 192 -7.50 7.74 -5.61
CA LEU A 192 -8.44 6.63 -5.70
C LEU A 192 -7.98 5.51 -4.78
N TYR A 193 -8.90 4.83 -4.12
CA TYR A 193 -8.60 3.55 -3.50
C TYR A 193 -9.57 2.46 -3.94
N LEU A 194 -9.06 1.22 -3.94
CA LEU A 194 -9.83 0.02 -4.20
C LEU A 194 -9.75 -0.93 -3.01
N ILE A 195 -10.87 -1.62 -2.76
CA ILE A 195 -10.92 -2.80 -1.90
C ILE A 195 -11.26 -3.97 -2.79
N VAL A 196 -10.40 -4.96 -2.82
CA VAL A 196 -10.59 -6.18 -3.62
C VAL A 196 -10.50 -7.41 -2.72
N GLN A 197 -11.25 -8.45 -3.05
CA GLN A 197 -11.32 -9.69 -2.27
C GLN A 197 -10.98 -10.88 -3.15
N LYS A 198 -10.12 -11.77 -2.65
CA LYS A 198 -9.76 -13.02 -3.32
C LYS A 198 -10.94 -13.98 -3.34
N THR A 199 -11.25 -14.50 -4.52
CA THR A 199 -12.28 -15.55 -4.72
C THR A 199 -11.80 -16.92 -4.33
#